data_81087829f254e13e32955f3e37936780
#
_entry.id   81087829f254e13e32955f3e37936780
#
_cell.length_a   1.000
_cell.length_b   1.000
_cell.length_c   1.000
_cell.angle_alpha   90.00
_cell.angle_beta   90.00
_cell.angle_gamma   90.00
#
_symmetry.space_group_name_H-M   'P 1'
#
loop_
_entity.id
_entity.type
_entity.pdbx_description
1 polymer ?
#
loop_
_entity_poly.entity_id
_entity_poly.type
_entity_poly.pdbx_seq_one_letter_code
_entity_poly.pdbx_strand_id
1 'polypeptide(L)'
;MSEEKWAIITGADGGMGTEITRAVAEAGYHIIMACYRPSKAEPIRQRLVNETGNANMEVMAVDLSSMASTASFADRIVERHLPVSLLMNNAGTMETGLHITDDGFERTVSVNYLGPYLLTRKLLPALTCGARIVNMVSCTYAIGHLDFPDFFRQGRKGSFWRIPVYSNTKLALMLFTIELSERLREKGITVNAADPGIVSTDIITMHQWFDPLTDIFFRPFIRTPKKGASTA
;
A
#
# COMPACT_ATOMS: atom_id res chain seq x y z
N MET A 1 1.87 -31.19 8.26
CA MET A 1 0.96 -30.24 7.57
C MET A 1 1.66 -28.88 7.68
N SER A 2 1.98 -28.23 6.57
CA SER A 2 2.49 -26.86 6.60
C SER A 2 1.41 -25.96 7.18
N GLU A 3 1.75 -25.11 8.16
CA GLU A 3 0.81 -24.12 8.68
C GLU A 3 0.31 -23.23 7.55
N GLU A 4 -1.00 -23.01 7.48
CA GLU A 4 -1.57 -22.05 6.54
C GLU A 4 -0.99 -20.65 6.79
N LYS A 5 -0.52 -20.01 5.72
CA LYS A 5 0.05 -18.65 5.79
C LYS A 5 -0.85 -17.70 5.03
N TRP A 6 -1.35 -16.69 5.69
CA TRP A 6 -2.19 -15.67 5.07
C TRP A 6 -1.42 -14.39 4.81
N ALA A 7 -1.62 -13.83 3.63
CA ALA A 7 -1.09 -12.54 3.23
C ALA A 7 -2.23 -11.56 2.93
N ILE A 8 -2.11 -10.34 3.41
CA ILE A 8 -3.00 -9.23 3.07
C ILE A 8 -2.19 -8.23 2.25
N ILE A 9 -2.64 -7.92 1.03
CA ILE A 9 -1.94 -7.02 0.11
C ILE A 9 -2.90 -5.89 -0.28
N THR A 10 -2.61 -4.66 0.14
CA THR A 10 -3.41 -3.49 -0.25
C THR A 10 -3.02 -3.01 -1.64
N GLY A 11 -4.02 -2.60 -2.46
CA GLY A 11 -3.80 -2.20 -3.84
C GLY A 11 -3.23 -3.33 -4.70
N ALA A 12 -3.66 -4.57 -4.43
CA ALA A 12 -3.18 -5.79 -5.10
C ALA A 12 -3.49 -5.83 -6.61
N ASP A 13 -4.42 -5.00 -7.06
CA ASP A 13 -4.84 -4.84 -8.46
C ASP A 13 -4.04 -3.76 -9.22
N GLY A 14 -3.19 -2.99 -8.55
CA GLY A 14 -2.29 -2.02 -9.18
C GLY A 14 -1.09 -2.69 -9.85
N GLY A 15 -0.30 -1.92 -10.63
CA GLY A 15 0.84 -2.46 -11.39
C GLY A 15 1.83 -3.23 -10.53
N MET A 16 2.36 -2.62 -9.46
CA MET A 16 3.25 -3.33 -8.51
C MET A 16 2.49 -4.35 -7.66
N GLY A 17 1.28 -4.01 -7.21
CA GLY A 17 0.46 -4.89 -6.39
C GLY A 17 0.19 -6.24 -7.06
N THR A 18 -0.04 -6.24 -8.36
CA THR A 18 -0.21 -7.47 -9.16
C THR A 18 1.04 -8.36 -9.14
N GLU A 19 2.23 -7.75 -9.32
CA GLU A 19 3.49 -8.50 -9.29
C GLU A 19 3.84 -9.02 -7.90
N ILE A 20 3.59 -8.22 -6.86
CA ILE A 20 3.73 -8.64 -5.46
C ILE A 20 2.77 -9.81 -5.17
N THR A 21 1.51 -9.69 -5.58
CA THR A 21 0.50 -10.74 -5.39
C THR A 21 0.92 -12.03 -6.09
N ARG A 22 1.46 -11.95 -7.31
CA ARG A 22 2.01 -13.10 -8.04
C ARG A 22 3.11 -13.80 -7.24
N ALA A 23 4.12 -13.05 -6.79
CA ALA A 23 5.24 -13.62 -6.06
C ALA A 23 4.81 -14.28 -4.73
N VAL A 24 3.88 -13.66 -4.02
CA VAL A 24 3.30 -14.19 -2.77
C VAL A 24 2.45 -15.44 -3.04
N ALA A 25 1.73 -15.47 -4.17
CA ALA A 25 0.97 -16.65 -4.60
C ALA A 25 1.87 -17.84 -4.95
N GLU A 26 2.96 -17.58 -5.69
CA GLU A 26 3.98 -18.59 -6.02
C GLU A 26 4.68 -19.14 -4.76
N ALA A 27 4.77 -18.33 -3.71
CA ALA A 27 5.27 -18.75 -2.40
C ALA A 27 4.25 -19.56 -1.56
N GLY A 28 3.05 -19.82 -2.09
CA GLY A 28 2.04 -20.71 -1.50
C GLY A 28 1.18 -20.07 -0.40
N TYR A 29 1.09 -18.74 -0.32
CA TYR A 29 0.22 -18.07 0.63
C TYR A 29 -1.25 -18.12 0.21
N HIS A 30 -2.14 -18.16 1.20
CA HIS A 30 -3.53 -17.72 1.04
C HIS A 30 -3.53 -16.19 1.00
N ILE A 31 -4.22 -15.58 0.03
CA ILE A 31 -4.08 -14.14 -0.23
C ILE A 31 -5.41 -13.42 -0.14
N ILE A 32 -5.44 -12.34 0.64
CA ILE A 32 -6.50 -11.34 0.59
C ILE A 32 -5.99 -10.16 -0.23
N MET A 33 -6.54 -10.03 -1.43
CA MET A 33 -6.34 -8.88 -2.32
C MET A 33 -7.25 -7.75 -1.85
N ALA A 34 -6.70 -6.85 -1.01
CA ALA A 34 -7.43 -5.73 -0.44
C ALA A 34 -7.44 -4.56 -1.43
N CYS A 35 -8.57 -4.35 -2.12
CA CYS A 35 -8.68 -3.47 -3.27
C CYS A 35 -9.81 -2.44 -3.11
N TYR A 36 -9.59 -1.23 -3.63
CA TYR A 36 -10.60 -0.18 -3.62
C TYR A 36 -11.81 -0.52 -4.51
N ARG A 37 -11.57 -1.18 -5.67
CA ARG A 37 -12.61 -1.55 -6.65
C ARG A 37 -12.59 -3.05 -6.92
N PRO A 38 -13.34 -3.86 -6.17
CA PRO A 38 -13.37 -5.32 -6.34
C PRO A 38 -13.67 -5.76 -7.77
N SER A 39 -14.58 -5.09 -8.47
CA SER A 39 -14.93 -5.40 -9.85
C SER A 39 -13.76 -5.29 -10.84
N LYS A 40 -12.77 -4.42 -10.56
CA LYS A 40 -11.54 -4.32 -11.35
C LYS A 40 -10.48 -5.32 -10.92
N ALA A 41 -10.47 -5.69 -9.65
CA ALA A 41 -9.51 -6.64 -9.09
C ALA A 41 -9.83 -8.09 -9.45
N GLU A 42 -11.10 -8.46 -9.59
CA GLU A 42 -11.52 -9.84 -9.85
C GLU A 42 -10.96 -10.44 -11.15
N PRO A 43 -10.97 -9.77 -12.30
CA PRO A 43 -10.29 -10.26 -13.51
C PRO A 43 -8.78 -10.48 -13.31
N ILE A 44 -8.14 -9.63 -12.50
CA ILE A 44 -6.71 -9.74 -12.18
C ILE A 44 -6.47 -10.96 -11.29
N ARG A 45 -7.29 -11.17 -10.26
CA ARG A 45 -7.26 -12.36 -9.42
C ARG A 45 -7.37 -13.64 -10.27
N GLN A 46 -8.36 -13.71 -11.15
CA GLN A 46 -8.56 -14.88 -12.00
C GLN A 46 -7.35 -15.16 -12.90
N ARG A 47 -6.76 -14.12 -13.47
CA ARG A 47 -5.53 -14.24 -14.25
C ARG A 47 -4.38 -14.77 -13.39
N LEU A 48 -4.17 -14.23 -12.18
CA LEU A 48 -3.12 -14.69 -11.27
C LEU A 48 -3.31 -16.14 -10.83
N VAL A 49 -4.55 -16.57 -10.55
CA VAL A 49 -4.86 -17.98 -10.27
C VAL A 49 -4.43 -18.88 -11.43
N ASN A 50 -4.72 -18.47 -12.66
CA ASN A 50 -4.35 -19.26 -13.86
C ASN A 50 -2.81 -19.29 -14.08
N GLU A 51 -2.13 -18.17 -13.81
CA GLU A 51 -0.69 -18.05 -14.01
C GLU A 51 0.13 -18.76 -12.94
N THR A 52 -0.31 -18.74 -11.68
CA THR A 52 0.44 -19.29 -10.55
C THR A 52 -0.04 -20.67 -10.10
N GLY A 53 -1.22 -21.11 -10.54
CA GLY A 53 -1.86 -22.32 -10.07
C GLY A 53 -2.39 -22.23 -8.64
N ASN A 54 -2.26 -21.10 -7.96
CA ASN A 54 -2.72 -20.92 -6.59
C ASN A 54 -4.16 -20.36 -6.58
N ALA A 55 -5.13 -21.21 -6.24
CA ALA A 55 -6.53 -20.81 -6.15
C ALA A 55 -6.91 -20.12 -4.82
N ASN A 56 -6.01 -20.08 -3.84
CA ASN A 56 -6.26 -19.53 -2.51
C ASN A 56 -6.13 -18.00 -2.48
N MET A 57 -6.91 -17.33 -3.32
CA MET A 57 -6.95 -15.88 -3.42
C MET A 57 -8.39 -15.37 -3.37
N GLU A 58 -8.64 -14.37 -2.58
CA GLU A 58 -9.94 -13.68 -2.53
C GLU A 58 -9.75 -12.15 -2.65
N VAL A 59 -10.72 -11.49 -3.26
CA VAL A 59 -10.77 -10.03 -3.33
C VAL A 59 -11.69 -9.49 -2.25
N MET A 60 -11.20 -8.57 -1.45
CA MET A 60 -11.99 -7.87 -0.44
C MET A 60 -11.91 -6.36 -0.63
N ALA A 61 -13.07 -5.69 -0.53
CA ALA A 61 -13.15 -4.25 -0.65
C ALA A 61 -12.54 -3.54 0.57
N VAL A 62 -11.69 -2.53 0.32
CA VAL A 62 -11.23 -1.57 1.30
C VAL A 62 -10.98 -0.21 0.64
N ASP A 63 -11.51 0.85 1.24
CA ASP A 63 -11.17 2.23 0.90
C ASP A 63 -10.29 2.82 2.00
N LEU A 64 -8.99 2.96 1.73
CA LEU A 64 -8.02 3.52 2.68
C LEU A 64 -8.19 5.04 2.85
N SER A 65 -9.00 5.70 2.02
CA SER A 65 -9.38 7.10 2.23
C SER A 65 -10.50 7.28 3.26
N SER A 66 -11.16 6.17 3.67
CA SER A 66 -12.20 6.14 4.69
C SER A 66 -11.72 5.36 5.92
N MET A 67 -11.69 6.02 7.07
CA MET A 67 -11.31 5.38 8.33
C MET A 67 -12.32 4.30 8.73
N ALA A 68 -13.60 4.53 8.48
CA ALA A 68 -14.66 3.56 8.73
C ALA A 68 -14.51 2.30 7.86
N SER A 69 -14.25 2.46 6.55
CA SER A 69 -14.00 1.34 5.64
C SER A 69 -12.77 0.53 6.05
N THR A 70 -11.68 1.22 6.38
CA THR A 70 -10.43 0.61 6.84
C THR A 70 -10.62 -0.19 8.13
N ALA A 71 -11.34 0.40 9.09
CA ALA A 71 -11.64 -0.26 10.36
C ALA A 71 -12.50 -1.50 10.16
N SER A 72 -13.59 -1.38 9.40
CA SER A 72 -14.51 -2.49 9.12
C SER A 72 -13.81 -3.64 8.37
N PHE A 73 -12.92 -3.33 7.42
CA PHE A 73 -12.11 -4.34 6.74
C PHE A 73 -11.24 -5.11 7.75
N ALA A 74 -10.50 -4.39 8.61
CA ALA A 74 -9.63 -5.03 9.59
C ALA A 74 -10.42 -5.88 10.60
N ASP A 75 -11.58 -5.40 11.07
CA ASP A 75 -12.44 -6.13 12.00
C ASP A 75 -12.91 -7.47 11.41
N ARG A 76 -13.35 -7.47 10.13
CA ARG A 76 -13.72 -8.71 9.43
C ARG A 76 -12.57 -9.72 9.32
N ILE A 77 -11.31 -9.26 9.17
CA ILE A 77 -10.15 -10.14 9.16
C ILE A 77 -9.90 -10.75 10.53
N VAL A 78 -9.95 -9.93 11.58
CA VAL A 78 -9.74 -10.37 12.97
C VAL A 78 -10.81 -11.38 13.39
N GLU A 79 -12.08 -11.13 13.06
CA GLU A 79 -13.21 -12.05 13.33
C GLU A 79 -13.07 -13.42 12.65
N ARG A 80 -12.38 -13.48 11.52
CA ARG A 80 -12.11 -14.76 10.80
C ARG A 80 -10.99 -15.58 11.44
N HIS A 81 -10.28 -15.04 12.44
CA HIS A 81 -9.15 -15.69 13.12
C HIS A 81 -8.07 -16.24 12.18
N LEU A 82 -7.82 -15.55 11.06
CA LEU A 82 -6.82 -15.97 10.09
C LEU A 82 -5.40 -15.78 10.65
N PRO A 83 -4.49 -16.75 10.45
CA PRO A 83 -3.09 -16.63 10.87
C PRO A 83 -2.32 -15.76 9.87
N VAL A 84 -2.45 -14.43 10.00
CA VAL A 84 -1.82 -13.49 9.07
C VAL A 84 -0.32 -13.44 9.31
N SER A 85 0.45 -13.86 8.33
CA SER A 85 1.92 -13.90 8.37
C SER A 85 2.59 -12.87 7.46
N LEU A 86 1.81 -12.17 6.61
CA LEU A 86 2.29 -11.05 5.79
C LEU A 86 1.21 -9.96 5.68
N LEU A 87 1.56 -8.74 6.05
CA LEU A 87 0.79 -7.53 5.73
C LEU A 87 1.62 -6.65 4.80
N MET A 88 1.14 -6.47 3.57
CA MET A 88 1.77 -5.63 2.57
C MET A 88 0.96 -4.35 2.35
N ASN A 89 1.39 -3.25 2.96
CA ASN A 89 0.83 -1.91 2.75
C ASN A 89 1.42 -1.33 1.46
N ASN A 90 0.90 -1.78 0.31
CA ASN A 90 1.38 -1.38 -1.02
C ASN A 90 0.53 -0.27 -1.65
N ALA A 91 -0.76 -0.16 -1.32
CA ALA A 91 -1.62 0.87 -1.88
C ALA A 91 -1.07 2.28 -1.66
N GLY A 92 -1.24 3.12 -2.65
CA GLY A 92 -0.85 4.53 -2.57
C GLY A 92 -1.47 5.35 -3.71
N THR A 93 -1.58 6.64 -3.49
CA THR A 93 -2.04 7.63 -4.47
C THR A 93 -1.20 8.90 -4.40
N MET A 94 -1.24 9.68 -5.46
CA MET A 94 -0.69 11.03 -5.52
C MET A 94 -1.70 11.94 -6.25
N GLU A 95 -2.57 12.57 -5.49
CA GLU A 95 -3.63 13.41 -6.03
C GLU A 95 -3.07 14.62 -6.80
N THR A 96 -3.80 15.04 -7.83
CA THR A 96 -3.41 16.19 -8.66
C THR A 96 -3.87 17.53 -8.10
N GLY A 97 -4.75 17.51 -7.08
CA GLY A 97 -5.30 18.67 -6.39
C GLY A 97 -5.67 18.35 -4.96
N LEU A 98 -6.02 19.36 -4.20
CA LEU A 98 -6.48 19.19 -2.82
C LEU A 98 -7.87 18.52 -2.80
N HIS A 99 -7.92 17.31 -2.28
CA HIS A 99 -9.14 16.57 -2.02
C HIS A 99 -9.24 16.22 -0.55
N ILE A 100 -10.29 16.70 0.11
CA ILE A 100 -10.57 16.38 1.52
C ILE A 100 -11.57 15.23 1.56
N THR A 101 -11.23 14.20 2.35
CA THR A 101 -12.10 13.03 2.58
C THR A 101 -13.27 13.38 3.50
N ASP A 102 -14.27 12.50 3.58
CA ASP A 102 -15.40 12.66 4.52
C ASP A 102 -14.94 12.69 5.99
N ASP A 103 -13.80 12.06 6.30
CA ASP A 103 -13.15 12.12 7.62
C ASP A 103 -12.39 13.44 7.88
N GLY A 104 -12.37 14.37 6.91
CA GLY A 104 -11.76 15.70 7.04
C GLY A 104 -10.25 15.74 6.81
N PHE A 105 -9.66 14.68 6.27
CA PHE A 105 -8.23 14.60 5.96
C PHE A 105 -7.95 14.82 4.47
N GLU A 106 -6.74 15.27 4.13
CA GLU A 106 -6.30 15.27 2.74
C GLU A 106 -6.16 13.82 2.24
N ARG A 107 -6.62 13.55 1.00
CA ARG A 107 -6.79 12.19 0.49
C ARG A 107 -5.47 11.43 0.33
N THR A 108 -4.39 12.10 -0.10
CA THR A 108 -3.08 11.45 -0.20
C THR A 108 -2.57 11.04 1.18
N VAL A 109 -2.80 11.89 2.19
CA VAL A 109 -2.46 11.57 3.59
C VAL A 109 -3.28 10.39 4.09
N SER A 110 -4.58 10.38 3.79
CA SER A 110 -5.46 9.28 4.20
C SER A 110 -4.99 7.95 3.58
N VAL A 111 -4.83 7.89 2.27
CA VAL A 111 -4.53 6.63 1.55
C VAL A 111 -3.13 6.14 1.84
N ASN A 112 -2.14 7.05 1.90
CA ASN A 112 -0.73 6.65 1.98
C ASN A 112 -0.22 6.46 3.41
N TYR A 113 -0.89 7.06 4.41
CA TYR A 113 -0.42 7.04 5.78
C TYR A 113 -1.50 6.63 6.79
N LEU A 114 -2.61 7.39 6.92
CA LEU A 114 -3.61 7.14 7.97
C LEU A 114 -4.30 5.79 7.80
N GLY A 115 -4.68 5.42 6.57
CA GLY A 115 -5.27 4.13 6.25
C GLY A 115 -4.33 2.96 6.59
N PRO A 116 -3.09 2.91 6.06
CA PRO A 116 -2.11 1.90 6.45
C PRO A 116 -1.81 1.87 7.95
N TYR A 117 -1.72 3.03 8.60
CA TYR A 117 -1.54 3.12 10.04
C TYR A 117 -2.70 2.45 10.80
N LEU A 118 -3.94 2.84 10.50
CA LEU A 118 -5.14 2.29 11.15
C LEU A 118 -5.28 0.79 10.86
N LEU A 119 -5.14 0.39 9.59
CA LEU A 119 -5.20 -1.00 9.16
C LEU A 119 -4.21 -1.87 9.94
N THR A 120 -2.95 -1.46 9.95
CA THR A 120 -1.88 -2.18 10.64
C THR A 120 -2.18 -2.31 12.14
N ARG A 121 -2.57 -1.20 12.80
CA ARG A 121 -2.89 -1.19 14.23
C ARG A 121 -4.04 -2.13 14.58
N LYS A 122 -5.08 -2.16 13.76
CA LYS A 122 -6.24 -3.03 13.98
C LYS A 122 -5.96 -4.50 13.65
N LEU A 123 -5.04 -4.79 12.73
CA LEU A 123 -4.66 -6.15 12.37
C LEU A 123 -3.63 -6.79 13.31
N LEU A 124 -3.03 -6.06 14.25
CA LEU A 124 -2.06 -6.62 15.20
C LEU A 124 -2.54 -7.91 15.92
N PRO A 125 -3.81 -8.06 16.30
CA PRO A 125 -4.28 -9.29 16.93
C PRO A 125 -4.31 -10.52 16.01
N ALA A 126 -4.38 -10.31 14.68
CA ALA A 126 -4.39 -11.37 13.68
C ALA A 126 -2.98 -11.77 13.21
N LEU A 127 -1.96 -10.98 13.53
CA LEU A 127 -0.59 -11.27 13.12
C LEU A 127 0.03 -12.38 13.96
N THR A 128 0.58 -13.39 13.29
CA THR A 128 1.28 -14.50 13.95
C THR A 128 2.69 -14.10 14.42
N CYS A 129 3.26 -14.86 15.34
CA CYS A 129 4.68 -14.77 15.62
C CYS A 129 5.49 -15.08 14.35
N GLY A 130 6.51 -14.28 14.05
CA GLY A 130 7.27 -14.37 12.80
C GLY A 130 6.60 -13.67 11.61
N ALA A 131 5.45 -13.03 11.78
CA ALA A 131 4.82 -12.25 10.72
C ALA A 131 5.69 -11.09 10.25
N ARG A 132 5.43 -10.66 9.02
CA ARG A 132 6.10 -9.51 8.40
C ARG A 132 5.08 -8.45 8.03
N ILE A 133 5.43 -7.20 8.32
CA ILE A 133 4.74 -6.02 7.83
C ILE A 133 5.68 -5.31 6.88
N VAL A 134 5.24 -5.03 5.65
CA VAL A 134 6.02 -4.30 4.66
C VAL A 134 5.24 -3.05 4.25
N ASN A 135 5.85 -1.90 4.45
CA ASN A 135 5.28 -0.61 4.08
C ASN A 135 5.97 -0.09 2.80
N MET A 136 5.19 0.13 1.74
CA MET A 136 5.70 0.67 0.48
C MET A 136 5.93 2.18 0.63
N VAL A 137 7.18 2.56 0.80
CA VAL A 137 7.62 3.95 0.85
C VAL A 137 8.00 4.46 -0.56
N SER A 138 8.82 5.47 -0.66
CA SER A 138 9.42 6.00 -1.90
C SER A 138 10.64 6.81 -1.50
N CYS A 139 11.68 6.87 -2.34
CA CYS A 139 12.86 7.71 -2.13
C CYS A 139 12.50 9.18 -1.86
N THR A 140 11.32 9.62 -2.25
CA THR A 140 10.83 10.97 -1.98
C THR A 140 10.64 11.25 -0.47
N TYR A 141 10.62 10.24 0.39
CA TYR A 141 10.61 10.48 1.85
C TYR A 141 11.77 11.38 2.31
N ALA A 142 12.91 11.32 1.61
CA ALA A 142 14.10 12.09 1.95
C ALA A 142 13.93 13.61 1.77
N ILE A 143 12.96 14.04 0.97
CA ILE A 143 12.60 15.46 0.78
C ILE A 143 11.28 15.82 1.46
N GLY A 144 10.69 14.87 2.21
CA GLY A 144 9.48 15.10 2.99
C GLY A 144 9.73 16.01 4.17
N HIS A 145 8.70 16.74 4.57
CA HIS A 145 8.68 17.59 5.75
C HIS A 145 7.37 17.41 6.50
N LEU A 146 7.43 17.22 7.82
CA LEU A 146 6.24 17.09 8.67
C LEU A 146 6.05 18.39 9.44
N ASP A 147 5.05 19.14 9.02
CA ASP A 147 4.65 20.40 9.66
C ASP A 147 3.32 20.21 10.37
N PHE A 148 3.38 20.04 11.67
CA PHE A 148 2.19 19.97 12.51
C PHE A 148 1.77 21.38 12.94
N PRO A 149 0.48 21.73 12.92
CA PRO A 149 -0.72 20.88 12.78
C PRO A 149 -1.25 20.67 11.34
N ASP A 150 -0.61 21.23 10.31
CA ASP A 150 -1.16 21.23 8.93
C ASP A 150 -1.01 19.89 8.19
N PHE A 151 -0.21 18.95 8.71
CA PHE A 151 0.10 17.68 8.07
C PHE A 151 -1.15 16.91 7.55
N PHE A 152 -2.20 16.84 8.37
CA PHE A 152 -3.40 16.05 8.02
C PHE A 152 -4.28 16.68 6.93
N ARG A 153 -4.15 17.97 6.69
CA ARG A 153 -4.92 18.73 5.70
C ARG A 153 -4.08 19.19 4.52
N GLN A 154 -2.74 19.18 4.65
CA GLN A 154 -1.74 19.51 3.62
C GLN A 154 -2.02 20.82 2.87
N GLY A 155 -2.23 21.86 3.64
CA GLY A 155 -2.33 23.22 3.12
C GLY A 155 -3.72 23.66 2.74
N ARG A 156 -3.79 24.87 2.16
CA ARG A 156 -5.03 25.55 1.77
C ARG A 156 -5.28 25.38 0.27
N LYS A 157 -6.56 25.52 -0.14
CA LYS A 157 -6.90 25.58 -1.55
C LYS A 157 -6.06 26.66 -2.25
N GLY A 158 -5.36 26.28 -3.33
CA GLY A 158 -4.44 27.16 -4.08
C GLY A 158 -2.96 27.04 -3.67
N SER A 159 -2.65 26.41 -2.54
CA SER A 159 -1.27 26.13 -2.11
C SER A 159 -0.92 24.63 -2.11
N PHE A 160 -1.78 23.80 -2.69
CA PHE A 160 -1.55 22.35 -2.79
C PHE A 160 -0.47 22.03 -3.82
N TRP A 161 0.57 21.32 -3.38
CA TRP A 161 1.67 20.84 -4.21
C TRP A 161 1.81 19.33 -4.05
N ARG A 162 1.46 18.59 -5.11
CA ARG A 162 1.35 17.13 -5.08
C ARG A 162 2.62 16.40 -4.62
N ILE A 163 3.80 16.85 -5.08
CA ILE A 163 5.07 16.19 -4.74
C ILE A 163 5.43 16.38 -3.25
N PRO A 164 5.42 17.59 -2.67
CA PRO A 164 5.61 17.76 -1.24
C PRO A 164 4.60 16.97 -0.40
N VAL A 165 3.31 17.03 -0.73
CA VAL A 165 2.26 16.27 0.00
C VAL A 165 2.56 14.78 -0.04
N TYR A 166 2.83 14.22 -1.21
CA TYR A 166 3.20 12.82 -1.37
C TYR A 166 4.47 12.47 -0.56
N SER A 167 5.51 13.28 -0.66
CA SER A 167 6.78 13.08 0.06
C SER A 167 6.59 13.10 1.57
N ASN A 168 5.76 14.01 2.09
CA ASN A 168 5.41 14.09 3.50
C ASN A 168 4.72 12.80 3.98
N THR A 169 3.81 12.22 3.17
CA THR A 169 3.17 10.96 3.53
C THR A 169 4.15 9.79 3.55
N LYS A 170 5.13 9.77 2.64
CA LYS A 170 6.15 8.71 2.60
C LYS A 170 7.16 8.85 3.74
N LEU A 171 7.48 10.08 4.16
CA LEU A 171 8.26 10.31 5.39
C LEU A 171 7.49 9.83 6.62
N ALA A 172 6.20 10.18 6.76
CA ALA A 172 5.38 9.73 7.87
C ALA A 172 5.31 8.19 7.94
N LEU A 173 5.14 7.53 6.80
CA LEU A 173 5.10 6.07 6.71
C LEU A 173 6.45 5.43 7.07
N MET A 174 7.57 6.05 6.68
CA MET A 174 8.92 5.62 7.07
C MET A 174 9.11 5.71 8.57
N LEU A 175 8.77 6.84 9.20
CA LEU A 175 8.88 7.03 10.64
C LEU A 175 7.97 6.04 11.41
N PHE A 176 6.74 5.83 10.92
CA PHE A 176 5.86 4.80 11.47
C PHE A 176 6.48 3.40 11.38
N THR A 177 7.14 3.07 10.26
CA THR A 177 7.82 1.77 10.08
C THR A 177 8.92 1.57 11.13
N ILE A 178 9.76 2.58 11.35
CA ILE A 178 10.85 2.53 12.33
C ILE A 178 10.29 2.32 13.73
N GLU A 179 9.38 3.17 14.16
CA GLU A 179 8.76 3.09 15.48
C GLU A 179 8.04 1.76 15.71
N LEU A 180 7.29 1.29 14.71
CA LEU A 180 6.55 0.04 14.82
C LEU A 180 7.50 -1.18 14.87
N SER A 181 8.63 -1.11 14.17
CA SER A 181 9.63 -2.20 14.18
C SER A 181 10.22 -2.42 15.57
N GLU A 182 10.45 -1.34 16.31
CA GLU A 182 10.93 -1.41 17.69
C GLU A 182 9.88 -1.96 18.64
N ARG A 183 8.63 -1.47 18.52
CA ARG A 183 7.51 -1.92 19.38
C ARG A 183 7.11 -3.38 19.18
N LEU A 184 7.34 -3.93 18.01
CA LEU A 184 6.94 -5.31 17.69
C LEU A 184 8.11 -6.32 17.76
N ARG A 185 9.32 -5.88 18.04
CA ARG A 185 10.51 -6.73 18.13
C ARG A 185 10.32 -7.90 19.11
N GLU A 186 9.83 -7.61 20.29
CA GLU A 186 9.61 -8.63 21.33
C GLU A 186 8.48 -9.62 20.98
N LYS A 187 7.58 -9.23 20.08
CA LYS A 187 6.52 -10.10 19.55
C LYS A 187 6.99 -10.98 18.38
N GLY A 188 8.25 -10.87 17.99
CA GLY A 188 8.81 -11.59 16.87
C GLY A 188 8.25 -11.16 15.50
N ILE A 189 7.64 -9.98 15.40
CA ILE A 189 7.09 -9.43 14.16
C ILE A 189 8.10 -8.47 13.54
N THR A 190 8.45 -8.68 12.27
CA THR A 190 9.36 -7.79 11.53
C THR A 190 8.58 -6.72 10.80
N VAL A 191 9.05 -5.47 10.84
CA VAL A 191 8.45 -4.35 10.09
C VAL A 191 9.51 -3.71 9.22
N ASN A 192 9.27 -3.68 7.91
CA ASN A 192 10.20 -3.17 6.92
C ASN A 192 9.57 -2.08 6.06
N ALA A 193 10.39 -1.16 5.59
CA ALA A 193 10.06 -0.25 4.51
C ALA A 193 10.66 -0.79 3.21
N ALA A 194 9.88 -0.82 2.14
CA ALA A 194 10.35 -1.15 0.81
C ALA A 194 10.28 0.10 -0.07
N ASP A 195 11.40 0.47 -0.70
CA ASP A 195 11.47 1.54 -1.68
C ASP A 195 11.63 0.94 -3.08
N PRO A 196 10.60 0.99 -3.93
CA PRO A 196 10.66 0.42 -5.27
C PRO A 196 11.52 1.26 -6.23
N GLY A 197 11.98 2.43 -5.80
CA GLY A 197 12.56 3.44 -6.67
C GLY A 197 11.49 4.12 -7.56
N ILE A 198 11.91 4.71 -8.67
CA ILE A 198 10.97 5.30 -9.63
C ILE A 198 10.42 4.18 -10.52
N VAL A 199 9.14 3.85 -10.35
CA VAL A 199 8.47 2.78 -11.10
C VAL A 199 7.39 3.38 -11.99
N SER A 200 7.32 2.90 -13.23
CA SER A 200 6.24 3.27 -14.17
C SER A 200 4.92 2.66 -13.70
N THR A 201 4.18 3.41 -12.90
CA THR A 201 2.84 3.08 -12.43
C THR A 201 1.90 4.24 -12.69
N ASP A 202 0.60 4.01 -12.63
CA ASP A 202 -0.44 5.03 -12.82
C ASP A 202 -0.31 6.23 -11.86
N ILE A 203 0.48 6.11 -10.79
CA ILE A 203 0.77 7.19 -9.85
C ILE A 203 1.55 8.33 -10.51
N ILE A 204 2.41 8.03 -11.51
CA ILE A 204 3.25 9.01 -12.19
C ILE A 204 2.53 9.63 -13.38
N THR A 205 1.54 8.94 -13.95
CA THR A 205 0.79 9.43 -15.11
C THR A 205 0.02 10.70 -14.76
N MET A 206 0.33 11.79 -15.46
CA MET A 206 -0.29 13.09 -15.20
C MET A 206 -1.60 13.28 -15.97
N HIS A 207 -1.95 12.34 -16.88
CA HIS A 207 -3.07 12.47 -17.83
C HIS A 207 -3.02 13.77 -18.62
N GLN A 208 -1.79 14.21 -18.98
CA GLN A 208 -1.53 15.43 -19.73
C GLN A 208 -1.09 15.09 -21.15
N TRP A 209 -1.26 16.03 -22.09
CA TRP A 209 -0.90 15.84 -23.50
C TRP A 209 0.59 15.56 -23.73
N PHE A 210 1.47 15.89 -22.77
CA PHE A 210 2.92 15.66 -22.84
C PHE A 210 3.39 14.36 -22.18
N ASP A 211 2.48 13.55 -21.61
CA ASP A 211 2.82 12.25 -21.02
C ASP A 211 3.61 11.33 -21.98
N PRO A 212 3.31 11.29 -23.31
CA PRO A 212 4.12 10.52 -24.26
C PRO A 212 5.57 10.99 -24.37
N LEU A 213 5.83 12.29 -24.20
CA LEU A 213 7.20 12.86 -24.22
C LEU A 213 7.96 12.50 -22.95
N THR A 214 7.30 12.55 -21.79
CA THR A 214 7.91 12.11 -20.52
C THR A 214 8.22 10.62 -20.55
N ASP A 215 7.39 9.81 -21.15
CA ASP A 215 7.63 8.38 -21.37
C ASP A 215 8.90 8.12 -22.21
N ILE A 216 9.13 8.87 -23.27
CA ILE A 216 10.31 8.68 -24.15
C ILE A 216 11.61 9.06 -23.44
N PHE A 217 11.62 10.18 -22.70
CA PHE A 217 12.85 10.70 -22.09
C PHE A 217 13.18 10.04 -20.74
N PHE A 218 12.19 9.59 -19.96
CA PHE A 218 12.40 9.05 -18.62
C PHE A 218 12.28 7.52 -18.53
N ARG A 219 11.63 6.84 -19.48
CA ARG A 219 11.52 5.36 -19.49
C ARG A 219 12.84 4.61 -19.30
N PRO A 220 13.99 5.01 -19.86
CA PRO A 220 15.24 4.28 -19.62
C PRO A 220 15.68 4.26 -18.15
N PHE A 221 15.21 5.21 -17.35
CA PHE A 221 15.56 5.35 -15.92
C PHE A 221 14.46 4.84 -14.99
N ILE A 222 13.29 4.48 -15.52
CA ILE A 222 12.13 4.05 -14.73
C ILE A 222 12.12 2.52 -14.67
N ARG A 223 12.00 1.97 -13.47
CA ARG A 223 11.90 0.52 -13.24
C ARG A 223 10.54 -0.01 -13.72
N THR A 224 10.53 -1.23 -14.22
CA THR A 224 9.26 -1.95 -14.49
C THR A 224 8.57 -2.31 -13.16
N PRO A 225 7.23 -2.47 -13.13
CA PRO A 225 6.50 -2.91 -11.94
C PRO A 225 7.07 -4.20 -11.32
N LYS A 226 7.47 -5.17 -12.16
CA LYS A 226 8.12 -6.42 -11.72
C LYS A 226 9.44 -6.16 -11.00
N LYS A 227 10.27 -5.24 -11.50
CA LYS A 227 11.55 -4.89 -10.88
C LYS A 227 11.35 -4.04 -9.61
N GLY A 228 10.31 -3.21 -9.55
CA GLY A 228 9.91 -2.48 -8.35
C GLY A 228 9.39 -3.42 -7.26
N ALA A 229 8.58 -4.40 -7.63
CA ALA A 229 8.04 -5.40 -6.71
C ALA A 229 9.11 -6.29 -6.07
N SER A 230 10.26 -6.51 -6.73
CA SER A 230 11.34 -7.34 -6.19
C SER A 230 12.04 -6.76 -4.97
N THR A 231 11.72 -5.52 -4.57
CA THR A 231 12.24 -4.89 -3.34
C THR A 231 11.34 -5.10 -2.12
N ALA A 232 10.14 -5.58 -2.35
CA ALA A 232 9.12 -5.84 -1.32
C ALA A 232 9.14 -7.30 -0.86
#